data_902efd21c5224f11f522af8f892f1251
#
_entry.id   902efd21c5224f11f522af8f892f1251
#
_cell.length_a   1.000
_cell.length_b   1.000
_cell.length_c   1.000
_cell.angle_alpha   90.00
_cell.angle_beta   90.00
_cell.angle_gamma   90.00
#
_symmetry.space_group_name_H-M   'P 1'
#
loop_
_entity.id
_entity.type
_entity.pdbx_description
1 polymer ?
#
loop_
_entity_poly.entity_id
_entity_poly.type
_entity_poly.pdbx_seq_one_letter_code
_entity_poly.pdbx_strand_id
1 'polypeptide(L)'
;MKICIYGGSFNPPHLGHTAALRAVRAAIEPDVTLVIPDRIPPHKELTPGSPEPSESLLMTMLAFSSEPGVEVSDMELHRSGKSYTVDTVRELRDCNPDAELYLVVGTDMLTTFEQWHDYRALLAQVTLVALARTSDEHAEVERFSAYLRQTYGARVIALPAEPIPVTSTDVRRLLPQRRGSEYLAPDVYAHIIQQRLYGARPDLNWLREQAYPMLKPRRISHV
;
A
#
# COMPACT_ATOMS: atom_id res chain seq x y z
N MET A 1 -10.67 19.93 3.99
CA MET A 1 -10.55 18.69 3.20
C MET A 1 -9.42 17.84 3.79
N LYS A 2 -9.68 16.54 4.04
CA LYS A 2 -8.69 15.59 4.56
C LYS A 2 -8.18 14.74 3.40
N ILE A 3 -6.87 14.71 3.19
CA ILE A 3 -6.23 13.87 2.16
C ILE A 3 -5.38 12.81 2.87
N CYS A 4 -5.68 11.54 2.64
CA CYS A 4 -4.89 10.42 3.11
C CYS A 4 -3.87 10.03 2.03
N ILE A 5 -2.61 9.95 2.41
CA ILE A 5 -1.49 9.58 1.53
C ILE A 5 -0.97 8.22 1.98
N TYR A 6 -1.05 7.23 1.09
CA TYR A 6 -0.55 5.89 1.33
C TYR A 6 0.52 5.54 0.29
N GLY A 7 1.76 5.86 0.61
CA GLY A 7 2.92 5.53 -0.22
C GLY A 7 3.44 4.13 0.03
N GLY A 8 4.05 3.53 -0.99
CA GLY A 8 4.70 2.23 -0.85
C GLY A 8 5.20 1.66 -2.16
N SER A 9 6.08 0.65 -2.06
CA SER A 9 6.61 -0.02 -3.26
C SER A 9 5.57 -0.94 -3.92
N PHE A 10 4.59 -1.45 -3.17
CA PHE A 10 3.52 -2.35 -3.66
C PHE A 10 4.04 -3.45 -4.60
N ASN A 11 5.06 -4.18 -4.16
CA ASN A 11 5.85 -5.09 -5.00
C ASN A 11 5.76 -6.57 -4.56
N PRO A 12 4.62 -7.26 -4.82
CA PRO A 12 3.33 -6.76 -5.27
C PRO A 12 2.46 -6.16 -4.16
N PRO A 13 1.40 -5.41 -4.49
CA PRO A 13 0.36 -5.08 -3.53
C PRO A 13 -0.36 -6.37 -3.11
N HIS A 14 -0.79 -6.44 -1.85
CA HIS A 14 -1.45 -7.62 -1.28
C HIS A 14 -2.58 -7.22 -0.32
N LEU A 15 -3.40 -8.19 0.09
CA LEU A 15 -4.58 -7.94 0.94
C LEU A 15 -4.24 -7.26 2.28
N GLY A 16 -3.01 -7.43 2.78
CA GLY A 16 -2.53 -6.68 3.96
C GLY A 16 -2.48 -5.17 3.72
N HIS A 17 -2.14 -4.72 2.50
CA HIS A 17 -2.15 -3.30 2.16
C HIS A 17 -3.58 -2.74 2.11
N THR A 18 -4.52 -3.45 1.50
CA THR A 18 -5.92 -3.01 1.41
C THR A 18 -6.60 -3.03 2.77
N ALA A 19 -6.33 -4.04 3.61
CA ALA A 19 -6.84 -4.11 4.98
C ALA A 19 -6.31 -2.95 5.84
N ALA A 20 -5.00 -2.66 5.77
CA ALA A 20 -4.38 -1.53 6.47
C ALA A 20 -5.03 -0.20 6.05
N LEU A 21 -5.22 0.01 4.74
CA LEU A 21 -5.86 1.23 4.25
C LEU A 21 -7.31 1.37 4.71
N ARG A 22 -8.08 0.29 4.73
CA ARG A 22 -9.46 0.29 5.26
C ARG A 22 -9.50 0.70 6.72
N ALA A 23 -8.58 0.18 7.56
CA ALA A 23 -8.48 0.55 8.97
C ALA A 23 -8.16 2.06 9.14
N VAL A 24 -7.22 2.58 8.37
CA VAL A 24 -6.90 4.01 8.34
C VAL A 24 -8.12 4.84 7.97
N ARG A 25 -8.78 4.50 6.87
CA ARG A 25 -9.94 5.24 6.37
C ARG A 25 -11.10 5.25 7.36
N ALA A 26 -11.33 4.15 8.06
CA ALA A 26 -12.33 4.07 9.12
C ALA A 26 -12.00 4.97 10.32
N ALA A 27 -10.69 5.19 10.60
CA ALA A 27 -10.27 5.99 11.75
C ALA A 27 -10.22 7.51 11.47
N ILE A 28 -9.85 7.93 10.26
CA ILE A 28 -9.65 9.35 9.94
C ILE A 28 -10.75 9.92 9.04
N GLU A 29 -11.56 9.09 8.39
CA GLU A 29 -12.63 9.47 7.45
C GLU A 29 -12.14 10.53 6.44
N PRO A 30 -11.19 10.20 5.55
CA PRO A 30 -10.63 11.14 4.61
C PRO A 30 -11.61 11.43 3.47
N ASP A 31 -11.59 12.67 2.97
CA ASP A 31 -12.34 13.06 1.79
C ASP A 31 -11.76 12.43 0.52
N VAL A 32 -10.41 12.32 0.46
CA VAL A 32 -9.66 11.70 -0.63
C VAL A 32 -8.59 10.78 -0.07
N THR A 33 -8.41 9.62 -0.68
CA THR A 33 -7.33 8.70 -0.36
C THR A 33 -6.47 8.47 -1.60
N LEU A 34 -5.20 8.86 -1.53
CA LEU A 34 -4.22 8.66 -2.60
C LEU A 34 -3.30 7.50 -2.25
N VAL A 35 -3.31 6.45 -3.08
CA VAL A 35 -2.33 5.38 -3.04
C VAL A 35 -1.26 5.68 -4.08
N ILE A 36 -0.01 5.80 -3.63
CA ILE A 36 1.08 6.31 -4.46
C ILE A 36 2.21 5.27 -4.51
N PRO A 37 2.32 4.49 -5.60
CA PRO A 37 3.47 3.61 -5.79
C PRO A 37 4.74 4.42 -6.03
N ASP A 38 5.80 4.10 -5.30
CA ASP A 38 7.10 4.71 -5.51
C ASP A 38 7.75 4.22 -6.82
N ARG A 39 8.49 5.10 -7.49
CA ARG A 39 9.28 4.72 -8.66
C ARG A 39 10.57 4.03 -8.25
N ILE A 40 11.33 4.69 -7.38
CA ILE A 40 12.59 4.22 -6.81
C ILE A 40 12.53 4.49 -5.32
N PRO A 41 12.34 3.44 -4.49
CA PRO A 41 12.25 3.62 -3.06
C PRO A 41 13.57 4.23 -2.52
N PRO A 42 13.49 5.30 -1.69
CA PRO A 42 14.70 5.98 -1.21
C PRO A 42 15.51 5.15 -0.22
N HIS A 43 14.84 4.21 0.48
CA HIS A 43 15.42 3.42 1.58
C HIS A 43 15.61 1.94 1.26
N LYS A 44 15.23 1.48 0.07
CA LYS A 44 15.35 0.07 -0.32
C LYS A 44 15.94 -0.04 -1.71
N GLU A 45 16.85 -0.98 -1.90
CA GLU A 45 17.23 -1.40 -3.26
C GLU A 45 16.08 -2.23 -3.87
N LEU A 46 15.85 -2.05 -5.16
CA LEU A 46 14.90 -2.89 -5.88
C LEU A 46 15.39 -4.34 -5.83
N THR A 47 14.54 -5.24 -5.39
CA THR A 47 14.84 -6.67 -5.38
C THR A 47 15.09 -7.12 -6.82
N PRO A 48 16.16 -7.91 -7.09
CA PRO A 48 16.38 -8.46 -8.43
C PRO A 48 15.11 -9.17 -8.94
N GLY A 49 14.68 -8.85 -10.16
CA GLY A 49 13.44 -9.36 -10.74
C GLY A 49 12.19 -8.59 -10.32
N SER A 50 12.33 -7.44 -9.66
CA SER A 50 11.21 -6.51 -9.49
C SER A 50 10.69 -6.05 -10.86
N PRO A 51 9.37 -5.92 -11.02
CA PRO A 51 8.78 -5.45 -12.26
C PRO A 51 9.11 -3.96 -12.51
N GLU A 52 8.91 -3.53 -13.73
CA GLU A 52 8.99 -2.12 -14.09
C GLU A 52 7.98 -1.28 -13.30
N PRO A 53 8.24 0.01 -13.06
CA PRO A 53 7.34 0.88 -12.31
C PRO A 53 5.90 0.94 -12.87
N SER A 54 5.73 0.82 -14.19
CA SER A 54 4.42 0.73 -14.84
C SER A 54 3.63 -0.52 -14.44
N GLU A 55 4.31 -1.63 -14.24
CA GLU A 55 3.69 -2.87 -13.77
C GLU A 55 3.27 -2.77 -12.30
N SER A 56 4.11 -2.12 -11.47
CA SER A 56 3.77 -1.85 -10.06
C SER A 56 2.56 -0.92 -9.96
N LEU A 57 2.49 0.11 -10.81
CA LEU A 57 1.31 0.99 -10.91
C LEU A 57 0.06 0.19 -11.29
N LEU A 58 0.12 -0.61 -12.36
CA LEU A 58 -1.02 -1.40 -12.81
C LEU A 58 -1.50 -2.38 -11.74
N MET A 59 -0.59 -3.11 -11.11
CA MET A 59 -0.95 -4.01 -10.01
C MET A 59 -1.58 -3.25 -8.84
N THR A 60 -1.09 -2.04 -8.53
CA THR A 60 -1.68 -1.19 -7.49
C THR A 60 -3.09 -0.75 -7.87
N MET A 61 -3.32 -0.32 -9.10
CA MET A 61 -4.65 0.01 -9.61
C MET A 61 -5.61 -1.18 -9.50
N LEU A 62 -5.17 -2.38 -9.89
CA LEU A 62 -5.97 -3.61 -9.77
C LEU A 62 -6.28 -3.95 -8.30
N ALA A 63 -5.30 -3.81 -7.39
CA ALA A 63 -5.48 -4.13 -5.98
C ALA A 63 -6.49 -3.22 -5.26
N PHE A 64 -6.55 -1.95 -5.66
CA PHE A 64 -7.40 -0.95 -5.02
C PHE A 64 -8.65 -0.58 -5.85
N SER A 65 -8.89 -1.24 -7.00
CA SER A 65 -10.01 -0.94 -7.91
C SER A 65 -11.39 -1.06 -7.27
N SER A 66 -11.53 -1.91 -6.26
CA SER A 66 -12.79 -2.14 -5.54
C SER A 66 -12.96 -1.26 -4.29
N GLU A 67 -11.99 -0.39 -3.99
CA GLU A 67 -12.02 0.46 -2.80
C GLU A 67 -12.67 1.82 -3.13
N PRO A 68 -13.90 2.09 -2.68
CA PRO A 68 -14.57 3.36 -2.98
C PRO A 68 -13.79 4.57 -2.42
N GLY A 69 -13.63 5.63 -3.20
CA GLY A 69 -12.94 6.86 -2.76
C GLY A 69 -11.43 6.69 -2.58
N VAL A 70 -10.84 5.67 -3.19
CA VAL A 70 -9.40 5.48 -3.32
C VAL A 70 -8.97 5.77 -4.75
N GLU A 71 -7.97 6.61 -4.90
CA GLU A 71 -7.34 6.95 -6.16
C GLU A 71 -5.89 6.48 -6.15
N VAL A 72 -5.46 5.84 -7.23
CA VAL A 72 -4.04 5.47 -7.41
C VAL A 72 -3.39 6.55 -8.27
N SER A 73 -2.37 7.19 -7.71
CA SER A 73 -1.66 8.29 -8.37
C SER A 73 -0.29 7.83 -8.86
N ASP A 74 0.06 8.23 -10.06
CA ASP A 74 1.34 7.98 -10.71
C ASP A 74 2.34 9.14 -10.53
N MET A 75 2.03 10.11 -9.67
CA MET A 75 2.80 11.35 -9.51
C MET A 75 4.29 11.13 -9.22
N GLU A 76 4.65 10.08 -8.49
CA GLU A 76 6.06 9.77 -8.22
C GLU A 76 6.76 9.09 -9.41
N LEU A 77 6.02 8.47 -10.32
CA LEU A 77 6.58 7.83 -11.50
C LEU A 77 7.11 8.84 -12.52
N HIS A 78 6.56 10.05 -12.53
CA HIS A 78 6.98 11.14 -13.43
C HIS A 78 8.23 11.89 -12.96
N ARG A 79 8.64 11.68 -11.70
CA ARG A 79 9.85 12.33 -11.16
C ARG A 79 11.11 11.58 -11.57
N SER A 80 12.20 12.34 -11.79
CA SER A 80 13.53 11.75 -11.97
C SER A 80 14.16 11.45 -10.60
N GLY A 81 14.84 10.29 -10.47
CA GLY A 81 15.55 9.93 -9.26
C GLY A 81 14.69 9.25 -8.19
N LYS A 82 15.12 9.38 -6.93
CA LYS A 82 14.45 8.78 -5.78
C LYS A 82 13.14 9.49 -5.45
N SER A 83 12.14 8.73 -5.06
CA SER A 83 10.82 9.24 -4.64
C SER A 83 10.87 9.65 -3.16
N TYR A 84 11.13 10.93 -2.89
CA TYR A 84 11.09 11.42 -1.51
C TYR A 84 9.69 11.87 -1.13
N THR A 85 9.17 11.33 -0.05
CA THR A 85 7.81 11.62 0.45
C THR A 85 7.58 13.11 0.74
N VAL A 86 8.62 13.83 1.17
CA VAL A 86 8.53 15.27 1.41
C VAL A 86 8.18 16.06 0.14
N ASP A 87 8.68 15.63 -1.02
CA ASP A 87 8.38 16.29 -2.30
C ASP A 87 6.94 16.01 -2.74
N THR A 88 6.45 14.78 -2.47
CA THR A 88 5.04 14.41 -2.69
C THR A 88 4.11 15.24 -1.83
N VAL A 89 4.45 15.40 -0.55
CA VAL A 89 3.65 16.23 0.37
C VAL A 89 3.67 17.70 -0.02
N ARG A 90 4.82 18.24 -0.47
CA ARG A 90 4.92 19.64 -0.96
C ARG A 90 4.02 19.87 -2.17
N GLU A 91 4.09 18.98 -3.16
CA GLU A 91 3.26 19.06 -4.37
C GLU A 91 1.75 19.01 -4.04
N LEU A 92 1.35 18.12 -3.14
CA LEU A 92 -0.03 18.03 -2.67
C LEU A 92 -0.44 19.28 -1.88
N ARG A 93 0.44 19.86 -1.09
CA ARG A 93 0.21 21.10 -0.33
C ARG A 93 0.06 22.30 -1.26
N ASP A 94 0.88 22.39 -2.30
CA ASP A 94 0.81 23.48 -3.28
C ASP A 94 -0.52 23.46 -4.05
N CYS A 95 -1.01 22.25 -4.39
CA CYS A 95 -2.31 22.10 -5.05
C CYS A 95 -3.50 22.25 -4.07
N ASN A 96 -3.31 22.00 -2.78
CA ASN A 96 -4.37 22.00 -1.76
C ASN A 96 -3.90 22.70 -0.48
N PRO A 97 -3.78 24.04 -0.47
CA PRO A 97 -3.15 24.78 0.65
C PRO A 97 -3.84 24.57 2.00
N ASP A 98 -5.17 24.43 1.99
CA ASP A 98 -6.00 24.31 3.21
C ASP A 98 -6.32 22.86 3.60
N ALA A 99 -5.75 21.86 2.89
CA ALA A 99 -6.02 20.46 3.19
C ALA A 99 -5.26 19.99 4.44
N GLU A 100 -5.89 19.13 5.22
CA GLU A 100 -5.22 18.33 6.24
C GLU A 100 -4.63 17.08 5.58
N LEU A 101 -3.31 16.95 5.64
CA LEU A 101 -2.60 15.82 5.04
C LEU A 101 -2.29 14.77 6.10
N TYR A 102 -2.69 13.53 5.82
CA TYR A 102 -2.46 12.35 6.66
C TYR A 102 -1.54 11.39 5.92
N LEU A 103 -0.38 11.07 6.50
CA LEU A 103 0.60 10.14 5.91
C LEU A 103 0.58 8.81 6.66
N VAL A 104 0.26 7.75 5.95
CA VAL A 104 0.22 6.39 6.49
C VAL A 104 1.62 5.80 6.52
N VAL A 105 2.04 5.28 7.69
CA VAL A 105 3.34 4.65 7.91
C VAL A 105 3.19 3.36 8.71
N GLY A 106 3.93 2.33 8.31
CA GLY A 106 4.06 1.09 9.11
C GLY A 106 5.12 1.24 10.20
N THR A 107 5.23 0.25 11.08
CA THR A 107 6.17 0.24 12.21
C THR A 107 7.61 0.49 11.80
N ASP A 108 8.10 -0.22 10.78
CA ASP A 108 9.46 -0.09 10.24
C ASP A 108 9.75 1.32 9.69
N MET A 109 8.76 1.95 9.08
CA MET A 109 8.84 3.31 8.59
C MET A 109 8.82 4.34 9.72
N LEU A 110 7.97 4.13 10.73
CA LEU A 110 7.88 5.01 11.89
C LEU A 110 9.18 5.02 12.70
N THR A 111 9.75 3.85 12.97
CA THR A 111 10.97 3.68 13.77
C THR A 111 12.22 4.23 13.11
N THR A 112 12.21 4.35 11.80
CA THR A 112 13.31 4.93 10.99
C THR A 112 12.99 6.31 10.44
N PHE A 113 11.93 6.96 10.91
CA PHE A 113 11.41 8.20 10.33
C PHE A 113 12.44 9.35 10.32
N GLU A 114 13.30 9.43 11.32
CA GLU A 114 14.38 10.44 11.39
C GLU A 114 15.46 10.28 10.31
N GLN A 115 15.50 9.14 9.62
CA GLN A 115 16.39 8.90 8.47
C GLN A 115 15.77 9.35 7.14
N TRP A 116 14.50 9.76 7.15
CA TRP A 116 13.84 10.22 5.94
C TRP A 116 14.34 11.58 5.50
N HIS A 117 14.41 11.76 4.20
CA HIS A 117 14.87 13.04 3.64
C HIS A 117 13.93 14.17 4.09
N ASP A 118 14.54 15.20 4.70
CA ASP A 118 13.85 16.38 5.24
C ASP A 118 12.66 16.04 6.16
N TYR A 119 12.84 15.03 7.02
CA TYR A 119 11.78 14.50 7.90
C TYR A 119 11.13 15.57 8.79
N ARG A 120 11.87 16.62 9.19
CA ARG A 120 11.34 17.70 10.02
C ARG A 120 10.32 18.55 9.27
N ALA A 121 10.61 18.88 8.00
CA ALA A 121 9.68 19.57 7.12
C ALA A 121 8.44 18.70 6.84
N LEU A 122 8.62 17.38 6.74
CA LEU A 122 7.53 16.44 6.58
C LEU A 122 6.62 16.41 7.82
N LEU A 123 7.19 16.29 9.04
CA LEU A 123 6.43 16.30 10.30
C LEU A 123 5.63 17.59 10.51
N ALA A 124 6.13 18.72 10.03
CA ALA A 124 5.43 20.00 10.13
C ALA A 124 4.16 20.05 9.24
N GLN A 125 4.12 19.29 8.17
CA GLN A 125 3.09 19.38 7.14
C GLN A 125 2.00 18.32 7.25
N VAL A 126 2.29 17.16 7.87
CA VAL A 126 1.37 16.01 7.91
C VAL A 126 0.97 15.62 9.35
N THR A 127 -0.12 14.88 9.44
CA THR A 127 -0.40 14.02 10.59
C THR A 127 0.02 12.59 10.19
N LEU A 128 0.94 11.99 10.93
CA LEU A 128 1.30 10.59 10.72
C LEU A 128 0.17 9.68 11.22
N VAL A 129 -0.17 8.67 10.43
CA VAL A 129 -1.07 7.59 10.84
C VAL A 129 -0.24 6.32 10.88
N ALA A 130 0.17 5.94 12.08
CA ALA A 130 1.08 4.84 12.32
C ALA A 130 0.31 3.53 12.57
N LEU A 131 0.63 2.49 11.81
CA LEU A 131 -0.01 1.18 11.86
C LEU A 131 0.96 0.12 12.38
N ALA A 132 0.56 -0.59 13.43
CA ALA A 132 1.20 -1.81 13.84
C ALA A 132 0.78 -2.96 12.91
N ARG A 133 1.71 -3.85 12.53
CA ARG A 133 1.39 -5.05 11.72
C ARG A 133 1.05 -6.26 12.58
N THR A 134 1.49 -6.25 13.84
CA THR A 134 1.21 -7.31 14.81
C THR A 134 0.90 -6.70 16.16
N SER A 135 0.29 -7.48 17.07
CA SER A 135 0.04 -7.04 18.45
C SER A 135 1.33 -6.64 19.17
N ASP A 136 2.42 -7.33 18.89
CA ASP A 136 3.72 -7.08 19.53
C ASP A 136 4.33 -5.75 19.07
N GLU A 137 4.09 -5.36 17.82
CA GLU A 137 4.53 -4.07 17.28
C GLU A 137 3.73 -2.88 17.84
N HIS A 138 2.55 -3.11 18.41
CA HIS A 138 1.70 -2.02 18.90
C HIS A 138 2.38 -1.18 20.00
N ALA A 139 3.04 -1.82 20.94
CA ALA A 139 3.79 -1.13 21.99
C ALA A 139 4.96 -0.31 21.42
N GLU A 140 5.59 -0.78 20.36
CA GLU A 140 6.65 -0.08 19.67
C GLU A 140 6.11 1.16 18.94
N VAL A 141 5.01 1.01 18.21
CA VAL A 141 4.32 2.13 17.53
C VAL A 141 3.92 3.21 18.53
N GLU A 142 3.34 2.84 19.67
CA GLU A 142 2.96 3.82 20.71
C GLU A 142 4.19 4.53 21.29
N ARG A 143 5.27 3.79 21.58
CA ARG A 143 6.51 4.37 22.11
C ARG A 143 7.12 5.40 21.15
N PHE A 144 7.27 5.05 19.86
CA PHE A 144 7.83 5.95 18.85
C PHE A 144 6.89 7.12 18.56
N SER A 145 5.58 6.90 18.55
CA SER A 145 4.59 7.97 18.42
C SER A 145 4.69 8.98 19.54
N ALA A 146 4.84 8.52 20.79
CA ALA A 146 5.04 9.40 21.94
C ALA A 146 6.38 10.15 21.84
N TYR A 147 7.44 9.49 21.41
CA TYR A 147 8.75 10.12 21.19
C TYR A 147 8.65 11.24 20.14
N LEU A 148 8.04 11.00 18.99
CA LEU A 148 7.90 12.02 17.95
C LEU A 148 7.04 13.21 18.39
N ARG A 149 5.96 12.96 19.15
CA ARG A 149 5.13 14.01 19.74
C ARG A 149 5.92 14.88 20.72
N GLN A 150 6.69 14.28 21.62
CA GLN A 150 7.44 14.96 22.66
C GLN A 150 8.65 15.71 22.09
N THR A 151 9.37 15.11 21.16
CA THR A 151 10.63 15.67 20.65
C THR A 151 10.42 16.73 19.57
N TYR A 152 9.43 16.52 18.70
CA TYR A 152 9.22 17.35 17.52
C TYR A 152 7.87 18.07 17.48
N GLY A 153 7.00 17.86 18.46
CA GLY A 153 5.63 18.36 18.41
C GLY A 153 4.79 17.74 17.27
N ALA A 154 5.18 16.56 16.80
CA ALA A 154 4.56 15.90 15.67
C ALA A 154 3.11 15.50 15.96
N ARG A 155 2.25 15.59 14.96
CA ARG A 155 0.90 15.03 15.02
C ARG A 155 0.99 13.56 14.58
N VAL A 156 0.64 12.64 15.50
CA VAL A 156 0.67 11.21 15.24
C VAL A 156 -0.58 10.54 15.76
N ILE A 157 -1.22 9.72 14.95
CA ILE A 157 -2.33 8.84 15.33
C ILE A 157 -1.77 7.41 15.25
N ALA A 158 -1.71 6.72 16.39
CA ALA A 158 -1.34 5.32 16.42
C ALA A 158 -2.61 4.46 16.32
N LEU A 159 -2.67 3.57 15.37
CA LEU A 159 -3.81 2.68 15.15
C LEU A 159 -3.41 1.24 15.42
N PRO A 160 -4.18 0.50 16.22
CA PRO A 160 -4.10 -0.94 16.22
C PRO A 160 -4.61 -1.44 14.87
N ALA A 161 -3.79 -2.14 14.10
CA ALA A 161 -4.28 -2.82 12.92
C ALA A 161 -4.60 -4.28 13.26
N GLU A 162 -5.67 -4.82 12.67
CA GLU A 162 -5.83 -6.27 12.55
C GLU A 162 -5.10 -6.69 11.26
N PRO A 163 -3.85 -7.12 11.37
CA PRO A 163 -3.06 -7.37 10.19
C PRO A 163 -3.45 -8.68 9.53
N ILE A 164 -3.52 -8.67 8.21
CA ILE A 164 -3.30 -9.90 7.47
C ILE A 164 -1.80 -10.16 7.53
N PRO A 165 -1.32 -11.24 8.16
CA PRO A 165 0.09 -11.47 8.42
C PRO A 165 0.80 -11.93 7.13
N VAL A 166 1.00 -11.01 6.20
CA VAL A 166 1.67 -11.26 4.93
C VAL A 166 2.52 -10.06 4.53
N THR A 167 3.68 -10.33 3.97
CA THR A 167 4.53 -9.31 3.36
C THR A 167 4.66 -9.55 1.86
N SER A 168 4.99 -8.49 1.09
CA SER A 168 5.31 -8.65 -0.34
C SER A 168 6.44 -9.65 -0.57
N THR A 169 7.39 -9.76 0.37
CA THR A 169 8.48 -10.75 0.32
C THR A 169 7.95 -12.17 0.43
N ASP A 170 6.99 -12.42 1.33
CA ASP A 170 6.37 -13.74 1.47
C ASP A 170 5.61 -14.11 0.21
N VAL A 171 4.83 -13.16 -0.33
CA VAL A 171 4.10 -13.38 -1.59
C VAL A 171 5.07 -13.73 -2.71
N ARG A 172 6.14 -12.95 -2.93
CA ARG A 172 7.14 -13.24 -3.97
C ARG A 172 7.79 -14.63 -3.83
N ARG A 173 7.96 -15.11 -2.59
CA ARG A 173 8.50 -16.46 -2.34
C ARG A 173 7.52 -17.57 -2.71
N LEU A 174 6.22 -17.34 -2.57
CA LEU A 174 5.16 -18.31 -2.84
C LEU A 174 4.79 -18.42 -4.33
N LEU A 175 4.85 -17.33 -5.07
CA LEU A 175 4.41 -17.25 -6.48
C LEU A 175 5.04 -18.28 -7.43
N PRO A 176 6.37 -18.56 -7.39
CA PRO A 176 6.98 -19.60 -8.23
C PRO A 176 6.44 -21.00 -7.96
N GLN A 177 5.85 -21.21 -6.78
CA GLN A 177 5.29 -22.48 -6.31
C GLN A 177 3.78 -22.60 -6.63
N ARG A 178 3.17 -21.65 -7.35
CA ARG A 178 1.71 -21.52 -7.57
C ARG A 178 0.92 -21.41 -6.26
N ARG A 179 1.45 -20.64 -5.33
CA ARG A 179 0.87 -20.36 -4.00
C ARG A 179 0.83 -18.86 -3.77
N GLY A 180 0.07 -18.40 -2.80
CA GLY A 180 -0.01 -16.98 -2.44
C GLY A 180 -1.16 -16.23 -3.08
N SER A 181 -1.99 -16.89 -3.92
CA SER A 181 -3.21 -16.30 -4.48
C SER A 181 -4.19 -15.82 -3.41
N GLU A 182 -4.21 -16.50 -2.26
CA GLU A 182 -5.02 -16.18 -1.10
C GLU A 182 -4.68 -14.82 -0.44
N TYR A 183 -3.51 -14.28 -0.73
CA TYR A 183 -3.03 -12.98 -0.23
C TYR A 183 -3.16 -11.85 -1.24
N LEU A 184 -3.65 -12.13 -2.43
CA LEU A 184 -3.74 -11.18 -3.54
C LEU A 184 -5.19 -10.94 -3.96
N ALA A 185 -5.48 -9.75 -4.44
CA ALA A 185 -6.71 -9.53 -5.18
C ALA A 185 -6.69 -10.43 -6.45
N PRO A 186 -7.83 -11.03 -6.84
CA PRO A 186 -7.87 -11.96 -7.97
C PRO A 186 -7.26 -11.39 -9.26
N ASP A 187 -7.55 -10.12 -9.57
CA ASP A 187 -7.05 -9.46 -10.77
C ASP A 187 -5.53 -9.22 -10.71
N VAL A 188 -4.97 -8.96 -9.52
CA VAL A 188 -3.52 -8.87 -9.31
C VAL A 188 -2.86 -10.21 -9.55
N TYR A 189 -3.41 -11.31 -9.00
CA TYR A 189 -2.86 -12.64 -9.21
C TYR A 189 -2.95 -13.07 -10.69
N ALA A 190 -4.09 -12.80 -11.34
CA ALA A 190 -4.28 -13.06 -12.77
C ALA A 190 -3.20 -12.35 -13.61
N HIS A 191 -2.98 -11.07 -13.34
CA HIS A 191 -1.95 -10.28 -14.02
C HIS A 191 -0.54 -10.86 -13.79
N ILE A 192 -0.19 -11.19 -12.54
CA ILE A 192 1.11 -11.76 -12.18
C ILE A 192 1.38 -13.07 -12.96
N ILE A 193 0.43 -14.00 -13.01
CA ILE A 193 0.62 -15.27 -13.72
C ILE A 193 0.64 -15.08 -15.24
N GLN A 194 -0.12 -14.14 -15.78
CA GLN A 194 -0.15 -13.81 -17.20
C GLN A 194 1.18 -13.21 -17.66
N GLN A 195 1.71 -12.26 -16.93
CA GLN A 195 2.98 -11.58 -17.22
C GLN A 195 4.21 -12.34 -16.69
N ARG A 196 4.00 -13.46 -16.00
CA ARG A 196 5.06 -14.27 -15.36
C ARG A 196 5.96 -13.47 -14.41
N LEU A 197 5.38 -12.46 -13.74
CA LEU A 197 6.12 -11.66 -12.78
C LEU A 197 6.59 -12.51 -11.60
N TYR A 198 7.69 -12.14 -10.98
CA TYR A 198 8.26 -12.82 -9.80
C TYR A 198 8.53 -14.32 -10.01
N GLY A 199 8.75 -14.76 -11.26
CA GLY A 199 8.92 -16.17 -11.57
C GLY A 199 7.64 -17.02 -11.47
N ALA A 200 6.48 -16.36 -11.40
CA ALA A 200 5.19 -17.05 -11.39
C ALA A 200 4.98 -17.89 -12.65
N ARG A 201 4.31 -19.03 -12.45
CA ARG A 201 3.98 -19.97 -13.52
C ARG A 201 2.47 -19.99 -13.74
N PRO A 202 1.98 -20.32 -14.96
CA PRO A 202 0.55 -20.47 -15.18
C PRO A 202 -0.08 -21.41 -14.15
N ASP A 203 -1.15 -20.94 -13.51
CA ASP A 203 -1.92 -21.70 -12.52
C ASP A 203 -3.27 -22.10 -13.13
N LEU A 204 -3.29 -23.23 -13.83
CA LEU A 204 -4.49 -23.72 -14.53
C LEU A 204 -5.61 -24.09 -13.56
N ASN A 205 -5.29 -24.52 -12.35
CA ASN A 205 -6.30 -24.88 -11.36
C ASN A 205 -7.03 -23.63 -10.89
N TRP A 206 -6.28 -22.60 -10.48
CA TRP A 206 -6.84 -21.31 -10.08
C TRP A 206 -7.67 -20.68 -11.21
N LEU A 207 -7.16 -20.67 -12.45
CA LEU A 207 -7.89 -20.14 -13.62
C LEU A 207 -9.21 -20.87 -13.86
N ARG A 208 -9.26 -22.20 -13.70
CA ARG A 208 -10.50 -22.97 -13.81
C ARG A 208 -11.49 -22.62 -12.71
N GLU A 209 -11.03 -22.44 -11.48
CA GLU A 209 -11.88 -22.06 -10.35
C GLU A 209 -12.52 -20.69 -10.57
N GLN A 210 -11.76 -19.71 -11.08
CA GLN A 210 -12.28 -18.38 -11.42
C GLN A 210 -13.26 -18.41 -12.58
N ALA A 211 -13.03 -19.27 -13.60
CA ALA A 211 -13.93 -19.41 -14.74
C ALA A 211 -15.22 -20.20 -14.40
N TYR A 212 -15.20 -21.06 -13.38
CA TYR A 212 -16.32 -21.94 -13.06
C TYR A 212 -17.64 -21.22 -12.73
N PRO A 213 -17.66 -20.09 -12.02
CA PRO A 213 -18.91 -19.35 -11.79
C PRO A 213 -19.58 -18.87 -13.08
N MET A 214 -18.81 -18.60 -14.14
CA MET A 214 -19.31 -18.17 -15.46
C MET A 214 -19.81 -19.35 -16.29
N LEU A 215 -19.34 -20.56 -16.00
CA LEU A 215 -19.65 -21.80 -16.74
C LEU A 215 -20.81 -22.60 -16.11
N LYS A 216 -21.34 -22.20 -14.94
CA LYS A 216 -22.52 -22.84 -14.37
C LYS A 216 -23.69 -22.63 -15.32
N PRO A 217 -24.33 -23.69 -15.85
CA PRO A 217 -25.54 -23.53 -16.64
C PRO A 217 -26.57 -22.81 -15.76
N ARG A 218 -27.12 -21.71 -16.27
CA ARG A 218 -28.26 -21.06 -15.63
C ARG A 218 -29.34 -22.14 -15.48
N ARG A 219 -29.73 -22.46 -14.25
CA ARG A 219 -30.91 -23.31 -14.05
C ARG A 219 -32.09 -22.62 -14.75
N ILE A 220 -32.50 -23.18 -15.86
CA ILE A 220 -33.76 -22.79 -16.49
C ILE A 220 -34.84 -23.27 -15.52
N SER A 221 -35.40 -22.33 -14.77
CA SER A 221 -36.63 -22.60 -14.01
C SER A 221 -37.70 -22.89 -15.05
N HIS A 222 -38.05 -24.17 -15.15
CA HIS A 222 -39.28 -24.55 -15.85
C HIS A 222 -40.43 -23.92 -15.09
N VAL A 223 -41.11 -23.01 -15.79
CA VAL A 223 -42.43 -22.48 -15.42
C VAL A 223 -43.46 -23.58 -15.62
#